data_3d79fd10851fb3a26f9f1e4f9a482169
#
_entry.id   3d79fd10851fb3a26f9f1e4f9a482169
#
_cell.length_a   1.000
_cell.length_b   1.000
_cell.length_c   1.000
_cell.angle_alpha   90.00
_cell.angle_beta   90.00
_cell.angle_gamma   90.00
#
_symmetry.space_group_name_H-M   'P 1'
#
loop_
_entity.id
_entity.type
_entity.pdbx_description
1 polymer ?
#
loop_
_entity_poly.entity_id
_entity_poly.type
_entity_poly.pdbx_seq_one_letter_code
_entity_poly.pdbx_strand_id
1 'polypeptide(L)'
;FHIYRWSPDDQQNPRLDTYTLDLDDCGPMVLDALIKIKNEIDTGLTFRRSCREGICGSCSMNIDGTNTLACLKSIEEVQGDVYIYPLPHMSVIKDLVPDLTNAYKQLASVKPWLQAEKDVNEDGERTQSPEEREKLDGLWECVLCFSCSTSCPSYWWNSDEYLGPATLLQAYRLSLIHI
;
A
#
# COMPACT_ATOMS: atom_id res chain seq x y z
N PHE A 1 -20.29 -5.67 -4.83
CA PHE A 1 -18.94 -5.81 -4.31
C PHE A 1 -18.79 -7.17 -3.66
N HIS A 2 -17.79 -7.95 -4.08
CA HIS A 2 -17.39 -9.23 -3.49
C HIS A 2 -16.12 -9.00 -2.70
N ILE A 3 -16.21 -9.08 -1.38
CA ILE A 3 -15.12 -8.70 -0.49
C ILE A 3 -14.61 -9.91 0.28
N TYR A 4 -13.30 -10.11 0.26
CA TYR A 4 -12.64 -11.14 1.05
C TYR A 4 -12.85 -10.89 2.55
N ARG A 5 -13.31 -11.92 3.25
CA ARG A 5 -13.57 -11.92 4.68
C ARG A 5 -12.85 -13.08 5.34
N TRP A 6 -12.12 -12.77 6.38
CA TRP A 6 -11.48 -13.73 7.26
C TRP A 6 -11.13 -13.09 8.61
N SER A 7 -11.31 -13.87 9.66
CA SER A 7 -10.89 -13.49 11.02
C SER A 7 -10.17 -14.65 11.68
N PRO A 8 -9.09 -14.42 12.45
CA PRO A 8 -8.42 -15.47 13.20
C PRO A 8 -9.31 -16.07 14.30
N ASP A 9 -10.35 -15.33 14.73
CA ASP A 9 -11.24 -15.74 15.82
C ASP A 9 -12.32 -16.74 15.35
N ASP A 10 -12.63 -16.77 14.03
CA ASP A 10 -13.79 -17.50 13.51
C ASP A 10 -13.53 -18.99 13.26
N GLN A 11 -12.28 -19.46 13.28
CA GLN A 11 -11.86 -20.83 12.95
C GLN A 11 -12.45 -21.36 11.61
N GLN A 12 -12.80 -20.46 10.71
CA GLN A 12 -13.37 -20.75 9.40
C GLN A 12 -12.40 -20.41 8.29
N ASN A 13 -12.57 -21.08 7.15
CA ASN A 13 -11.84 -20.73 5.94
C ASN A 13 -12.26 -19.33 5.46
N PRO A 14 -11.36 -18.64 4.75
CA PRO A 14 -11.70 -17.38 4.07
C PRO A 14 -12.91 -17.56 3.14
N ARG A 15 -13.72 -16.51 3.04
CA ARG A 15 -14.89 -16.46 2.15
C ARG A 15 -14.97 -15.12 1.43
N LEU A 16 -15.85 -15.03 0.44
CA LEU A 16 -16.27 -13.77 -0.18
C LEU A 16 -17.68 -13.44 0.29
N ASP A 17 -17.85 -12.30 0.91
CA ASP A 17 -19.18 -11.75 1.21
C ASP A 17 -19.58 -10.76 0.12
N THR A 18 -20.85 -10.79 -0.28
CA THR A 18 -21.37 -9.96 -1.35
C THR A 18 -22.22 -8.83 -0.78
N TYR A 19 -21.91 -7.60 -1.21
CA TYR A 19 -22.63 -6.39 -0.83
C TYR A 19 -23.15 -5.66 -2.06
N THR A 20 -24.41 -5.26 -2.03
CA THR A 20 -25.01 -4.45 -3.09
C THR A 20 -25.18 -3.03 -2.59
N LEU A 21 -24.69 -2.06 -3.36
CA LEU A 21 -24.79 -0.64 -3.07
C LEU A 21 -25.53 0.09 -4.19
N ASP A 22 -26.28 1.10 -3.81
CA ASP A 22 -26.75 2.11 -4.74
C ASP A 22 -25.60 3.11 -4.98
N LEU A 23 -25.18 3.25 -6.22
CA LEU A 23 -24.08 4.12 -6.61
C LEU A 23 -24.49 5.60 -6.62
N ASP A 24 -25.78 5.91 -6.76
CA ASP A 24 -26.28 7.30 -6.69
C ASP A 24 -26.09 7.92 -5.29
N ASP A 25 -25.98 7.08 -4.26
CA ASP A 25 -25.75 7.47 -2.87
C ASP A 25 -24.35 7.01 -2.38
N CYS A 26 -23.40 6.88 -3.29
CA CYS A 26 -22.03 6.47 -2.98
C CYS A 26 -21.03 7.44 -3.64
N GLY A 27 -19.91 7.70 -2.96
CA GLY A 27 -18.80 8.41 -3.59
C GLY A 27 -18.17 7.60 -4.73
N PRO A 28 -17.39 8.25 -5.62
CA PRO A 28 -16.94 7.66 -6.88
C PRO A 28 -15.81 6.63 -6.73
N MET A 29 -15.16 6.55 -5.57
CA MET A 29 -14.01 5.69 -5.37
C MET A 29 -14.37 4.37 -4.67
N VAL A 30 -13.64 3.31 -4.97
CA VAL A 30 -13.81 2.01 -4.28
C VAL A 30 -13.69 2.15 -2.75
N LEU A 31 -12.84 3.06 -2.27
CA LEU A 31 -12.74 3.35 -0.85
C LEU A 31 -14.05 3.91 -0.26
N ASP A 32 -14.78 4.73 -1.01
CA ASP A 32 -16.05 5.29 -0.55
C ASP A 32 -17.09 4.18 -0.37
N ALA A 33 -17.15 3.23 -1.31
CA ALA A 33 -17.99 2.05 -1.19
C ALA A 33 -17.64 1.20 0.04
N LEU A 34 -16.35 0.95 0.30
CA LEU A 34 -15.89 0.23 1.49
C LEU A 34 -16.28 0.93 2.79
N ILE A 35 -16.18 2.26 2.83
CA ILE A 35 -16.57 3.07 3.98
C ILE A 35 -18.10 2.98 4.19
N LYS A 36 -18.89 3.07 3.13
CA LYS A 36 -20.35 2.96 3.16
C LYS A 36 -20.75 1.57 3.67
N ILE A 37 -20.18 0.50 3.11
CA ILE A 37 -20.45 -0.88 3.57
C ILE A 37 -20.15 -1.00 5.07
N LYS A 38 -18.98 -0.53 5.52
CA LYS A 38 -18.59 -0.61 6.92
C LYS A 38 -19.52 0.16 7.85
N ASN A 39 -19.97 1.33 7.44
CA ASN A 39 -20.75 2.21 8.30
C ASN A 39 -22.24 1.82 8.36
N GLU A 40 -22.80 1.31 7.26
CA GLU A 40 -24.24 1.15 7.12
C GLU A 40 -24.69 -0.33 7.05
N ILE A 41 -23.82 -1.25 6.58
CA ILE A 41 -24.21 -2.63 6.29
C ILE A 41 -23.47 -3.62 7.22
N ASP A 42 -22.14 -3.54 7.28
CA ASP A 42 -21.31 -4.49 8.02
C ASP A 42 -20.17 -3.80 8.78
N THR A 43 -20.41 -3.45 10.00
CA THR A 43 -19.45 -2.79 10.89
C THR A 43 -18.22 -3.64 11.21
N GLY A 44 -18.29 -4.96 10.99
CA GLY A 44 -17.19 -5.91 11.19
C GLY A 44 -16.14 -5.87 10.09
N LEU A 45 -16.44 -5.32 8.89
CA LEU A 45 -15.49 -5.22 7.79
C LEU A 45 -14.25 -4.42 8.18
N THR A 46 -13.07 -5.02 8.01
CA THR A 46 -11.81 -4.44 8.47
C THR A 46 -10.87 -4.11 7.30
N PHE A 47 -10.44 -2.85 7.23
CA PHE A 47 -9.46 -2.35 6.26
C PHE A 47 -8.73 -1.12 6.81
N ARG A 48 -7.55 -0.82 6.24
CA ARG A 48 -6.79 0.39 6.57
C ARG A 48 -7.17 1.54 5.65
N ARG A 49 -7.25 2.73 6.18
CA ARG A 49 -7.43 3.96 5.42
C ARG A 49 -6.94 5.18 6.20
N SER A 50 -6.60 6.27 5.52
CA SER A 50 -6.29 7.55 6.16
C SER A 50 -6.56 8.72 5.22
N CYS A 51 -5.60 9.11 4.35
CA CYS A 51 -5.59 10.36 3.60
C CYS A 51 -6.73 10.54 2.57
N ARG A 52 -7.19 9.46 1.93
CA ARG A 52 -8.20 9.45 0.85
C ARG A 52 -7.76 10.13 -0.46
N GLU A 53 -6.47 10.42 -0.61
CA GLU A 53 -5.90 11.19 -1.73
C GLU A 53 -4.59 10.59 -2.29
N GLY A 54 -4.34 9.30 -2.03
CA GLY A 54 -3.19 8.60 -2.60
C GLY A 54 -1.84 8.87 -1.94
N ILE A 55 -1.78 9.51 -0.77
CA ILE A 55 -0.51 9.95 -0.14
C ILE A 55 -0.01 8.99 0.95
N CYS A 56 -0.91 8.36 1.71
CA CYS A 56 -0.49 7.56 2.86
C CYS A 56 -0.23 6.07 2.56
N GLY A 57 -0.64 5.56 1.40
CA GLY A 57 -0.48 4.16 1.00
C GLY A 57 -1.32 3.14 1.78
N SER A 58 -2.06 3.55 2.83
CA SER A 58 -2.66 2.62 3.80
C SER A 58 -3.83 1.80 3.24
N CYS A 59 -4.54 2.30 2.22
CA CYS A 59 -5.67 1.61 1.60
C CYS A 59 -5.28 0.73 0.40
N SER A 60 -4.03 0.30 0.34
CA SER A 60 -3.58 -0.62 -0.71
C SER A 60 -4.20 -2.00 -0.54
N MET A 61 -4.75 -2.53 -1.63
CA MET A 61 -5.40 -3.83 -1.70
C MET A 61 -5.45 -4.32 -3.15
N ASN A 62 -5.87 -5.54 -3.35
CA ASN A 62 -6.08 -6.08 -4.69
C ASN A 62 -7.54 -5.83 -5.09
N ILE A 63 -7.75 -5.08 -6.17
CA ILE A 63 -9.06 -4.76 -6.74
C ILE A 63 -9.09 -5.31 -8.16
N ASP A 64 -9.95 -6.27 -8.44
CA ASP A 64 -10.08 -6.96 -9.73
C ASP A 64 -8.74 -7.45 -10.30
N GLY A 65 -7.94 -8.08 -9.45
CA GLY A 65 -6.63 -8.62 -9.84
C GLY A 65 -5.50 -7.61 -9.90
N THR A 66 -5.77 -6.31 -9.68
CA THR A 66 -4.76 -5.25 -9.70
C THR A 66 -4.47 -4.74 -8.29
N ASN A 67 -3.20 -4.71 -7.89
CA ASN A 67 -2.78 -4.12 -6.61
C ASN A 67 -2.73 -2.60 -6.75
N THR A 68 -3.61 -1.91 -6.04
CA THR A 68 -3.77 -0.45 -6.13
C THR A 68 -4.29 0.15 -4.83
N LEU A 69 -4.39 1.48 -4.79
CA LEU A 69 -4.98 2.22 -3.67
C LEU A 69 -6.48 2.38 -3.87
N ALA A 70 -7.29 1.90 -2.94
CA ALA A 70 -8.75 1.99 -3.03
C ALA A 70 -9.27 3.43 -3.12
N CYS A 71 -8.52 4.42 -2.59
CA CYS A 71 -8.88 5.83 -2.68
C CYS A 71 -8.62 6.47 -4.06
N LEU A 72 -7.87 5.79 -4.95
CA LEU A 72 -7.59 6.26 -6.31
C LEU A 72 -8.28 5.42 -7.38
N LYS A 73 -8.81 4.25 -7.04
CA LYS A 73 -9.54 3.40 -7.98
C LYS A 73 -10.99 3.88 -8.10
N SER A 74 -11.35 4.42 -9.27
CA SER A 74 -12.73 4.80 -9.57
C SER A 74 -13.61 3.56 -9.74
N ILE A 75 -14.85 3.62 -9.23
CA ILE A 75 -15.86 2.58 -9.44
C ILE A 75 -16.26 2.50 -10.91
N GLU A 76 -16.29 3.64 -11.62
CA GLU A 76 -16.62 3.71 -13.05
C GLU A 76 -15.63 2.98 -13.96
N GLU A 77 -14.39 2.80 -13.50
CA GLU A 77 -13.36 2.05 -14.25
C GLU A 77 -13.56 0.53 -14.18
N VAL A 78 -14.46 0.06 -13.32
CA VAL A 78 -14.75 -1.36 -13.14
C VAL A 78 -15.96 -1.74 -13.98
N GLN A 79 -15.84 -2.83 -14.74
CA GLN A 79 -16.94 -3.37 -15.53
C GLN A 79 -17.62 -4.52 -14.78
N GLY A 80 -18.83 -4.29 -14.28
CA GLY A 80 -19.60 -5.30 -13.56
C GLY A 80 -19.31 -5.34 -12.06
N ASP A 81 -19.22 -6.53 -11.49
CA ASP A 81 -18.99 -6.73 -10.07
C ASP A 81 -17.53 -6.45 -9.70
N VAL A 82 -17.31 -5.85 -8.53
CA VAL A 82 -15.98 -5.49 -8.01
C VAL A 82 -15.51 -6.56 -7.03
N TYR A 83 -14.36 -7.18 -7.29
CA TYR A 83 -13.74 -8.16 -6.41
C TYR A 83 -12.58 -7.55 -5.62
N ILE A 84 -12.65 -7.62 -4.30
CA ILE A 84 -11.68 -6.98 -3.41
C ILE A 84 -11.04 -8.00 -2.47
N TYR A 85 -9.71 -8.07 -2.52
CA TYR A 85 -8.88 -8.93 -1.69
C TYR A 85 -7.80 -8.11 -0.96
N PRO A 86 -7.21 -8.63 0.14
CA PRO A 86 -6.01 -8.03 0.70
C PRO A 86 -4.85 -8.09 -0.31
N LEU A 87 -3.79 -7.34 -0.08
CA LEU A 87 -2.56 -7.46 -0.87
C LEU A 87 -2.10 -8.93 -0.87
N PRO A 88 -1.85 -9.53 -2.05
CA PRO A 88 -1.45 -10.92 -2.15
C PRO A 88 -0.03 -11.17 -1.58
N HIS A 89 0.27 -12.42 -1.27
CA HIS A 89 1.58 -12.88 -0.78
C HIS A 89 2.05 -12.20 0.53
N MET A 90 1.12 -11.71 1.32
CA MET A 90 1.31 -11.28 2.70
C MET A 90 0.32 -12.02 3.59
N SER A 91 0.73 -12.34 4.82
CA SER A 91 -0.20 -12.90 5.82
C SER A 91 -1.33 -11.92 6.09
N VAL A 92 -2.54 -12.44 6.30
CA VAL A 92 -3.70 -11.61 6.60
C VAL A 92 -3.90 -11.55 8.12
N ILE A 93 -4.03 -10.34 8.66
CA ILE A 93 -4.38 -10.13 10.06
C ILE A 93 -5.90 -10.29 10.25
N LYS A 94 -6.68 -9.62 9.39
CA LYS A 94 -8.14 -9.73 9.32
C LYS A 94 -8.64 -9.08 8.03
N ASP A 95 -9.58 -9.72 7.36
CA ASP A 95 -10.26 -9.25 6.14
C ASP A 95 -9.24 -8.67 5.11
N LEU A 96 -9.28 -7.36 4.86
CA LEU A 96 -8.42 -6.66 3.89
C LEU A 96 -7.12 -6.10 4.52
N VAL A 97 -6.79 -6.51 5.76
CA VAL A 97 -5.61 -6.01 6.48
C VAL A 97 -4.48 -7.01 6.40
N PRO A 98 -3.45 -6.79 5.56
CA PRO A 98 -2.25 -7.61 5.52
C PRO A 98 -1.30 -7.29 6.68
N ASP A 99 -0.48 -8.27 7.06
CA ASP A 99 0.65 -8.08 7.96
C ASP A 99 1.83 -7.48 7.21
N LEU A 100 2.23 -6.28 7.59
CA LEU A 100 3.33 -5.53 6.99
C LEU A 100 4.66 -5.69 7.75
N THR A 101 4.71 -6.54 8.78
CA THR A 101 5.87 -6.66 9.68
C THR A 101 7.14 -7.03 8.90
N ASN A 102 7.07 -8.04 8.00
CA ASN A 102 8.22 -8.43 7.19
C ASN A 102 8.66 -7.30 6.23
N ALA A 103 7.72 -6.65 5.56
CA ALA A 103 8.00 -5.55 4.65
C ALA A 103 8.71 -4.36 5.35
N TYR A 104 8.27 -3.99 6.54
CA TYR A 104 8.94 -2.95 7.33
C TYR A 104 10.27 -3.39 7.92
N LYS A 105 10.44 -4.67 8.27
CA LYS A 105 11.74 -5.23 8.67
C LYS A 105 12.75 -5.13 7.51
N GLN A 106 12.35 -5.49 6.31
CA GLN A 106 13.16 -5.37 5.10
C GLN A 106 13.49 -3.90 4.79
N LEU A 107 12.52 -3.00 4.91
CA LEU A 107 12.73 -1.57 4.75
C LEU A 107 13.77 -1.05 5.76
N ALA A 108 13.65 -1.43 7.03
CA ALA A 108 14.59 -1.02 8.07
C ALA A 108 16.01 -1.52 7.82
N SER A 109 16.19 -2.67 7.15
CA SER A 109 17.51 -3.24 6.87
C SER A 109 18.35 -2.37 5.94
N VAL A 110 17.73 -1.61 5.03
CA VAL A 110 18.42 -0.67 4.13
C VAL A 110 18.62 0.72 4.74
N LYS A 111 18.15 0.93 5.99
CA LYS A 111 18.30 2.18 6.75
C LYS A 111 17.92 3.42 5.93
N PRO A 112 16.67 3.56 5.43
CA PRO A 112 16.26 4.57 4.45
C PRO A 112 16.06 5.96 5.06
N TRP A 113 17.00 6.37 5.89
CA TRP A 113 17.06 7.69 6.52
C TRP A 113 18.42 8.32 6.30
N LEU A 114 18.51 9.65 6.42
CA LEU A 114 19.76 10.37 6.24
C LEU A 114 20.80 9.90 7.25
N GLN A 115 21.93 9.37 6.75
CA GLN A 115 23.08 8.92 7.53
C GLN A 115 24.29 9.77 7.13
N ALA A 116 24.42 10.95 7.70
CA ALA A 116 25.47 11.85 7.32
C ALA A 116 26.58 11.82 8.37
N GLU A 117 27.76 11.41 7.96
CA GLU A 117 28.98 11.41 8.77
C GLU A 117 29.68 12.78 8.77
N LYS A 118 29.39 13.63 7.78
CA LYS A 118 30.00 14.96 7.67
C LYS A 118 29.15 16.01 8.35
N ASP A 119 29.84 16.97 8.95
CA ASP A 119 29.23 18.15 9.52
C ASP A 119 28.41 18.91 8.48
N VAL A 120 27.36 19.57 8.95
CA VAL A 120 26.61 20.53 8.17
C VAL A 120 27.51 21.72 7.77
N ASN A 121 27.13 22.45 6.73
CA ASN A 121 27.77 23.70 6.36
C ASN A 121 27.77 24.69 7.55
N GLU A 122 28.58 25.76 7.48
CA GLU A 122 28.67 26.81 8.52
C GLU A 122 27.27 27.37 8.88
N ASP A 123 26.33 27.37 7.92
CA ASP A 123 24.92 27.80 8.11
C ASP A 123 24.03 26.73 8.77
N GLY A 124 24.54 25.55 9.09
CA GLY A 124 23.78 24.45 9.69
C GLY A 124 22.92 23.65 8.71
N GLU A 125 23.07 23.86 7.42
CA GLU A 125 22.25 23.24 6.37
C GLU A 125 23.03 22.22 5.54
N ARG A 126 22.29 21.25 4.97
CA ARG A 126 22.77 20.33 3.95
C ARG A 126 22.16 20.73 2.62
N THR A 127 22.98 21.30 1.75
CA THR A 127 22.54 21.78 0.44
C THR A 127 22.52 20.66 -0.59
N GLN A 128 21.58 20.73 -1.52
CA GLN A 128 21.45 19.87 -2.68
C GLN A 128 21.26 20.75 -3.93
N SER A 129 21.94 20.43 -5.02
CA SER A 129 21.74 21.18 -6.27
C SER A 129 20.42 20.82 -6.93
N PRO A 130 19.86 21.70 -7.81
CA PRO A 130 18.68 21.36 -8.60
C PRO A 130 18.86 20.09 -9.44
N GLU A 131 20.03 19.89 -10.01
CA GLU A 131 20.38 18.73 -10.85
C GLU A 131 20.43 17.42 -10.03
N GLU A 132 20.88 17.49 -8.78
CA GLU A 132 20.85 16.35 -7.86
C GLU A 132 19.42 16.04 -7.43
N ARG A 133 18.62 17.07 -7.18
CA ARG A 133 17.20 16.91 -6.82
C ARG A 133 16.38 16.29 -7.96
N GLU A 134 16.64 16.67 -9.22
CA GLU A 134 15.96 16.13 -10.40
C GLU A 134 16.13 14.60 -10.51
N LYS A 135 17.27 14.04 -10.10
CA LYS A 135 17.52 12.60 -10.10
C LYS A 135 16.58 11.82 -9.16
N LEU A 136 15.94 12.50 -8.22
CA LEU A 136 15.01 11.90 -7.27
C LEU A 136 13.55 11.88 -7.77
N ASP A 137 13.25 12.55 -8.89
CA ASP A 137 11.90 12.58 -9.44
C ASP A 137 11.44 11.16 -9.82
N GLY A 138 10.20 10.82 -9.43
CA GLY A 138 9.67 9.46 -9.55
C GLY A 138 10.10 8.49 -8.43
N LEU A 139 11.07 8.85 -7.60
CA LEU A 139 11.54 8.01 -6.51
C LEU A 139 11.02 8.46 -5.14
N TRP A 140 11.03 9.77 -4.90
CA TRP A 140 10.63 10.32 -3.59
C TRP A 140 9.11 10.31 -3.37
N GLU A 141 8.31 10.19 -4.42
CA GLU A 141 6.85 10.07 -4.37
C GLU A 141 6.37 8.71 -3.83
N CYS A 142 7.27 7.76 -3.66
CA CYS A 142 6.93 6.44 -3.13
C CYS A 142 6.33 6.53 -1.72
N VAL A 143 5.06 6.13 -1.60
CA VAL A 143 4.27 6.17 -0.34
C VAL A 143 4.32 4.86 0.45
N LEU A 144 5.20 3.92 0.09
CA LEU A 144 5.36 2.61 0.74
C LEU A 144 4.04 1.82 0.87
N CYS A 145 3.23 1.84 -0.18
CA CYS A 145 1.99 1.07 -0.22
C CYS A 145 2.20 -0.44 -0.46
N PHE A 146 3.41 -0.84 -0.86
CA PHE A 146 3.82 -2.22 -1.17
C PHE A 146 3.07 -2.90 -2.33
N SER A 147 2.24 -2.20 -3.09
CA SER A 147 1.56 -2.76 -4.27
C SER A 147 2.56 -3.35 -5.29
N CYS A 148 3.70 -2.69 -5.51
CA CYS A 148 4.75 -3.18 -6.40
C CYS A 148 5.44 -4.44 -5.87
N SER A 149 5.72 -4.52 -4.57
CA SER A 149 6.34 -5.72 -3.96
C SER A 149 5.40 -6.91 -4.03
N THR A 150 4.13 -6.71 -3.73
CA THR A 150 3.12 -7.78 -3.78
C THR A 150 2.69 -8.16 -5.21
N SER A 151 3.09 -7.37 -6.22
CA SER A 151 2.93 -7.71 -7.65
C SER A 151 4.20 -8.35 -8.26
N CYS A 152 5.28 -8.45 -7.50
CA CYS A 152 6.57 -8.95 -8.01
C CYS A 152 6.69 -10.47 -7.87
N PRO A 153 6.83 -11.25 -8.98
CA PRO A 153 6.98 -12.69 -8.90
C PRO A 153 8.17 -13.15 -8.04
N SER A 154 9.30 -12.44 -8.10
CA SER A 154 10.47 -12.75 -7.28
C SER A 154 10.18 -12.58 -5.78
N TYR A 155 9.36 -11.61 -5.41
CA TYR A 155 8.92 -11.42 -4.03
C TYR A 155 7.95 -12.52 -3.59
N TRP A 156 7.11 -13.02 -4.48
CA TRP A 156 6.18 -14.12 -4.15
C TRP A 156 6.91 -15.39 -3.77
N TRP A 157 8.02 -15.69 -4.47
CA TRP A 157 8.76 -16.94 -4.29
C TRP A 157 9.77 -16.90 -3.16
N ASN A 158 10.29 -15.72 -2.82
CA ASN A 158 11.42 -15.59 -1.90
C ASN A 158 11.36 -14.29 -1.08
N SER A 159 10.21 -13.98 -0.48
CA SER A 159 10.01 -12.77 0.33
C SER A 159 10.85 -12.72 1.62
N ASP A 160 11.43 -13.85 2.03
CA ASP A 160 12.28 -13.90 3.22
C ASP A 160 13.70 -13.36 2.94
N GLU A 161 14.18 -13.53 1.72
CA GLU A 161 15.54 -13.15 1.30
C GLU A 161 15.53 -11.93 0.36
N TYR A 162 14.55 -11.86 -0.55
CA TYR A 162 14.47 -10.81 -1.55
C TYR A 162 13.72 -9.60 -1.01
N LEU A 163 14.39 -8.45 -0.97
CA LEU A 163 13.84 -7.22 -0.37
C LEU A 163 12.61 -6.63 -1.08
N GLY A 164 12.41 -6.96 -2.33
CA GLY A 164 11.30 -6.47 -3.13
C GLY A 164 11.47 -5.04 -3.68
N PRO A 165 10.67 -4.68 -4.71
CA PRO A 165 10.81 -3.40 -5.40
C PRO A 165 10.68 -2.17 -4.51
N ALA A 166 9.76 -2.15 -3.54
CA ALA A 166 9.58 -0.99 -2.67
C ALA A 166 10.83 -0.69 -1.84
N THR A 167 11.45 -1.72 -1.24
CA THR A 167 12.67 -1.55 -0.44
C THR A 167 13.87 -1.19 -1.31
N LEU A 168 14.01 -1.84 -2.48
CA LEU A 168 15.10 -1.53 -3.42
C LEU A 168 15.01 -0.10 -3.96
N LEU A 169 13.79 0.42 -4.22
CA LEU A 169 13.59 1.82 -4.59
C LEU A 169 14.07 2.76 -3.48
N GLN A 170 13.77 2.45 -2.21
CA GLN A 170 14.22 3.28 -1.09
C GLN A 170 15.75 3.23 -0.92
N ALA A 171 16.37 2.08 -1.12
CA ALA A 171 17.83 1.95 -1.11
C ALA A 171 18.47 2.78 -2.22
N TYR A 172 17.93 2.71 -3.44
CA TYR A 172 18.42 3.50 -4.57
C TYR A 172 18.22 5.00 -4.35
N ARG A 173 17.05 5.43 -3.90
CA ARG A 173 16.78 6.82 -3.54
C ARG A 173 17.81 7.36 -2.55
N LEU A 174 18.11 6.57 -1.53
CA LEU A 174 19.08 6.94 -0.51
C LEU A 174 20.50 7.06 -1.09
N SER A 175 20.90 6.15 -1.98
CA SER A 175 22.22 6.21 -2.63
C SER A 175 22.43 7.50 -3.42
N LEU A 176 21.39 8.06 -4.03
CA LEU A 176 21.42 9.33 -4.77
C LEU A 176 21.53 10.56 -3.84
N ILE A 177 21.05 10.46 -2.60
CA ILE A 177 21.15 11.54 -1.62
C ILE A 177 22.56 11.59 -0.99
N HIS A 178 23.22 10.43 -0.86
CA HIS A 178 24.51 10.31 -0.20
C HIS A 178 25.73 10.35 -1.15
N ILE A 179 25.50 10.36 -2.44
CA ILE A 179 26.56 10.53 -3.45
C ILE A 179 26.82 12.02 -3.68
#